data_f3ee909a346039ebb9a6e7aa1c8b6152
#
_entry.id   f3ee909a346039ebb9a6e7aa1c8b6152
#
_cell.length_a   1.000
_cell.length_b   1.000
_cell.length_c   1.000
_cell.angle_alpha   90.00
_cell.angle_beta   90.00
_cell.angle_gamma   90.00
#
_symmetry.space_group_name_H-M   'P 1'
#
loop_
_entity.id
_entity.type
_entity.pdbx_description
1 polymer ?
#
loop_
_entity_poly.entity_id
_entity_poly.type
_entity_poly.pdbx_seq_one_letter_code
_entity_poly.pdbx_strand_id
1 'polypeptide(L)'
;MGTILVVEDYDDVRQMLKILLESEKFRVLEAATGSEALEVIKDEHPDAILMDLALPGIDGFETIRRIRAVDGFQNTPIVVLSAYTGVSTYETALRAGSNYVMAKPIDFEDLSALLKDILFGRNRRSSKYTCAPIRRSVLSAAFGTKPTTAPRQSPELRLSL
;
A
#
# COMPACT_ATOMS: atom_id res chain seq x y z
N MET A 1 10.45 -14.24 -13.91
CA MET A 1 10.30 -12.89 -14.52
C MET A 1 9.07 -12.31 -13.90
N GLY A 2 9.17 -11.20 -13.18
CA GLY A 2 8.02 -10.62 -12.47
C GLY A 2 7.19 -9.72 -13.40
N THR A 3 5.87 -9.68 -13.18
CA THR A 3 4.94 -8.80 -13.88
C THR A 3 4.57 -7.64 -12.96
N ILE A 4 4.70 -6.40 -13.43
CA ILE A 4 4.45 -5.18 -12.66
C ILE A 4 3.35 -4.39 -13.37
N LEU A 5 2.29 -4.01 -12.63
CA LEU A 5 1.31 -3.05 -13.11
C LEU A 5 1.75 -1.64 -12.70
N VAL A 6 1.90 -0.75 -13.67
CA VAL A 6 2.19 0.67 -13.46
C VAL A 6 0.91 1.46 -13.67
N VAL A 7 0.47 2.17 -12.63
CA VAL A 7 -0.72 3.03 -12.64
C VAL A 7 -0.27 4.47 -12.47
N GLU A 8 -0.26 5.23 -13.55
CA GLU A 8 0.25 6.60 -13.65
C GLU A 8 -0.48 7.32 -14.77
N ASP A 9 -1.04 8.49 -14.54
CA ASP A 9 -1.82 9.23 -15.54
C ASP A 9 -0.96 10.00 -16.54
N TYR A 10 0.25 10.41 -16.14
CA TYR A 10 1.18 11.09 -17.05
C TYR A 10 1.86 10.09 -17.98
N ASP A 11 1.53 10.18 -19.30
CA ASP A 11 2.08 9.27 -20.31
C ASP A 11 3.60 9.21 -20.31
N ASP A 12 4.27 10.35 -20.24
CA ASP A 12 5.74 10.41 -20.25
C ASP A 12 6.36 9.68 -19.06
N VAL A 13 5.77 9.84 -17.86
CA VAL A 13 6.23 9.16 -16.64
C VAL A 13 5.94 7.66 -16.73
N ARG A 14 4.75 7.29 -17.19
CA ARG A 14 4.35 5.89 -17.37
C ARG A 14 5.26 5.16 -18.35
N GLN A 15 5.52 5.78 -19.52
CA GLN A 15 6.42 5.23 -20.52
C GLN A 15 7.88 5.14 -20.03
N MET A 16 8.36 6.15 -19.31
CA MET A 16 9.69 6.11 -18.69
C MET A 16 9.81 4.93 -17.73
N LEU A 17 8.86 4.76 -16.81
CA LEU A 17 8.84 3.65 -15.87
C LEU A 17 8.81 2.31 -16.59
N LYS A 18 7.98 2.18 -17.65
CA LYS A 18 7.92 0.97 -18.47
C LYS A 18 9.28 0.61 -19.07
N ILE A 19 9.91 1.56 -19.78
CA ILE A 19 11.21 1.32 -20.43
C ILE A 19 12.26 0.88 -19.41
N LEU A 20 12.32 1.57 -18.26
CA LEU A 20 13.27 1.28 -17.21
C LEU A 20 13.04 -0.11 -16.59
N LEU A 21 11.79 -0.45 -16.28
CA LEU A 21 11.45 -1.75 -15.70
C LEU A 21 11.64 -2.90 -16.69
N GLU A 22 11.32 -2.69 -17.97
CA GLU A 22 11.57 -3.69 -19.02
C GLU A 22 13.08 -3.93 -19.26
N SER A 23 13.90 -2.89 -19.09
CA SER A 23 15.37 -3.05 -19.13
C SER A 23 15.89 -3.96 -18.01
N GLU A 24 15.21 -3.97 -16.87
CA GLU A 24 15.46 -4.86 -15.72
C GLU A 24 14.79 -6.24 -15.85
N LYS A 25 14.21 -6.54 -17.03
CA LYS A 25 13.57 -7.82 -17.35
C LYS A 25 12.25 -8.07 -16.61
N PHE A 26 11.56 -7.03 -16.19
CA PHE A 26 10.16 -7.14 -15.76
C PHE A 26 9.22 -7.10 -16.98
N ARG A 27 8.08 -7.79 -16.87
CA ARG A 27 6.94 -7.57 -17.76
C ARG A 27 6.14 -6.40 -17.18
N VAL A 28 5.79 -5.41 -18.00
CA VAL A 28 5.05 -4.24 -17.53
C VAL A 28 3.64 -4.24 -18.13
N LEU A 29 2.65 -4.09 -17.26
CA LEU A 29 1.27 -3.76 -17.56
C LEU A 29 1.07 -2.29 -17.25
N GLU A 30 0.23 -1.60 -18.01
CA GLU A 30 0.01 -0.16 -17.88
C GLU A 30 -1.45 0.14 -17.62
N ALA A 31 -1.71 1.17 -16.82
CA ALA A 31 -3.01 1.78 -16.63
C ALA A 31 -2.83 3.29 -16.43
N ALA A 32 -3.62 4.11 -17.12
CA ALA A 32 -3.59 5.55 -16.97
C ALA A 32 -4.54 6.06 -15.88
N THR A 33 -5.43 5.21 -15.39
CA THR A 33 -6.44 5.55 -14.39
C THR A 33 -6.63 4.41 -13.40
N GLY A 34 -7.17 4.72 -12.21
CA GLY A 34 -7.54 3.69 -11.26
C GLY A 34 -8.60 2.73 -11.79
N SER A 35 -9.52 3.21 -12.63
CA SER A 35 -10.53 2.35 -13.27
C SER A 35 -9.90 1.36 -14.24
N GLU A 36 -8.96 1.80 -15.07
CA GLU A 36 -8.21 0.91 -15.96
C GLU A 36 -7.40 -0.12 -15.16
N ALA A 37 -6.77 0.29 -14.06
CA ALA A 37 -6.05 -0.64 -13.20
C ALA A 37 -6.97 -1.76 -12.68
N LEU A 38 -8.21 -1.43 -12.30
CA LEU A 38 -9.21 -2.41 -11.87
C LEU A 38 -9.68 -3.34 -12.99
N GLU A 39 -9.71 -2.87 -14.24
CA GLU A 39 -9.99 -3.74 -15.39
C GLU A 39 -8.80 -4.66 -15.69
N VAL A 40 -7.58 -4.13 -15.70
CA VAL A 40 -6.38 -4.95 -15.95
C VAL A 40 -6.27 -6.13 -14.98
N ILE A 41 -6.53 -5.92 -13.70
CA ILE A 41 -6.40 -6.99 -12.70
C ILE A 41 -7.50 -8.05 -12.77
N LYS A 42 -8.54 -7.89 -13.59
CA LYS A 42 -9.54 -8.94 -13.83
C LYS A 42 -8.97 -10.09 -14.67
N ASP A 43 -8.11 -9.74 -15.62
CA ASP A 43 -7.57 -10.69 -16.59
C ASP A 43 -6.10 -11.03 -16.33
N GLU A 44 -5.38 -10.14 -15.65
CA GLU A 44 -3.94 -10.23 -15.40
C GLU A 44 -3.64 -10.27 -13.90
N HIS A 45 -2.65 -11.05 -13.53
CA HIS A 45 -2.20 -11.17 -12.14
C HIS A 45 -0.78 -10.61 -11.98
N PRO A 46 -0.62 -9.26 -11.81
CA PRO A 46 0.68 -8.67 -11.55
C PRO A 46 1.24 -9.13 -10.20
N ASP A 47 2.56 -9.35 -10.17
CA ASP A 47 3.30 -9.73 -8.96
C ASP A 47 3.53 -8.52 -8.03
N ALA A 48 3.48 -7.29 -8.58
CA ALA A 48 3.50 -6.04 -7.83
C ALA A 48 2.79 -4.93 -8.59
N ILE A 49 2.35 -3.90 -7.87
CA ILE A 49 1.66 -2.73 -8.43
C ILE A 49 2.39 -1.46 -7.99
N LEU A 50 2.75 -0.61 -8.96
CA LEU A 50 3.18 0.77 -8.72
C LEU A 50 1.96 1.68 -8.90
N MET A 51 1.63 2.48 -7.89
CA MET A 51 0.40 3.25 -7.83
C MET A 51 0.68 4.72 -7.57
N ASP A 52 0.38 5.58 -8.53
CA ASP A 52 0.27 7.01 -8.25
C ASP A 52 -0.98 7.32 -7.41
N LEU A 53 -0.86 8.30 -6.52
CA LEU A 53 -2.00 8.77 -5.73
C LEU A 53 -2.85 9.81 -6.47
N ALA A 54 -2.22 10.60 -7.34
CA ALA A 54 -2.86 11.73 -8.02
C ALA A 54 -3.51 11.32 -9.36
N LEU A 55 -4.40 10.32 -9.31
CA LEU A 55 -5.08 9.82 -10.50
C LEU A 55 -6.39 10.56 -10.77
N PRO A 56 -6.79 10.74 -12.05
CA PRO A 56 -8.08 11.27 -12.40
C PRO A 56 -9.21 10.27 -12.13
N GLY A 57 -10.38 10.77 -11.76
CA GLY A 57 -11.57 9.96 -11.44
C GLY A 57 -11.50 9.39 -10.02
N ILE A 58 -11.22 8.11 -9.89
CA ILE A 58 -10.94 7.51 -8.59
C ILE A 58 -9.47 7.68 -8.25
N ASP A 59 -9.19 8.25 -7.07
CA ASP A 59 -7.82 8.47 -6.62
C ASP A 59 -7.08 7.15 -6.30
N GLY A 60 -5.76 7.26 -6.10
CA GLY A 60 -4.93 6.09 -5.82
C GLY A 60 -5.30 5.39 -4.52
N PHE A 61 -5.73 6.11 -3.49
CA PHE A 61 -6.15 5.49 -2.22
C PHE A 61 -7.40 4.63 -2.37
N GLU A 62 -8.40 5.16 -3.09
CA GLU A 62 -9.63 4.41 -3.36
C GLU A 62 -9.36 3.23 -4.30
N THR A 63 -8.49 3.43 -5.30
CA THR A 63 -8.05 2.35 -6.19
C THR A 63 -7.41 1.21 -5.40
N ILE A 64 -6.51 1.52 -4.46
CA ILE A 64 -5.88 0.53 -3.58
C ILE A 64 -6.93 -0.23 -2.76
N ARG A 65 -7.88 0.47 -2.15
CA ARG A 65 -8.96 -0.19 -1.37
C ARG A 65 -9.75 -1.16 -2.22
N ARG A 66 -10.11 -0.77 -3.46
CA ARG A 66 -10.84 -1.63 -4.39
C ARG A 66 -10.01 -2.83 -4.83
N ILE A 67 -8.73 -2.64 -5.14
CA ILE A 67 -7.83 -3.75 -5.46
C ILE A 67 -7.76 -4.75 -4.31
N ARG A 68 -7.67 -4.28 -3.06
CA ARG A 68 -7.63 -5.14 -1.88
C ARG A 68 -8.91 -5.93 -1.63
N ALA A 69 -10.05 -5.45 -2.15
CA ALA A 69 -11.33 -6.15 -2.08
C ALA A 69 -11.48 -7.24 -3.16
N VAL A 70 -10.61 -7.26 -4.18
CA VAL A 70 -10.64 -8.30 -5.23
C VAL A 70 -9.94 -9.56 -4.72
N ASP A 71 -10.57 -10.71 -4.96
CA ASP A 71 -10.00 -12.01 -4.58
C ASP A 71 -8.66 -12.25 -5.30
N GLY A 72 -7.67 -12.71 -4.52
CA GLY A 72 -6.31 -12.94 -5.02
C GLY A 72 -5.36 -11.74 -4.86
N PHE A 73 -5.89 -10.52 -4.63
CA PHE A 73 -5.06 -9.30 -4.53
C PHE A 73 -4.82 -8.79 -3.11
N GLN A 74 -5.29 -9.50 -2.09
CA GLN A 74 -5.15 -9.10 -0.68
C GLN A 74 -3.68 -8.95 -0.26
N ASN A 75 -2.79 -9.73 -0.86
CA ASN A 75 -1.36 -9.78 -0.51
C ASN A 75 -0.43 -9.30 -1.63
N THR A 76 -0.95 -8.94 -2.81
CA THR A 76 -0.13 -8.40 -3.90
C THR A 76 0.56 -7.12 -3.43
N PRO A 77 1.89 -7.02 -3.50
CA PRO A 77 2.61 -5.83 -3.07
C PRO A 77 2.18 -4.59 -3.85
N ILE A 78 1.85 -3.51 -3.13
CA ILE A 78 1.54 -2.20 -3.72
C ILE A 78 2.55 -1.19 -3.20
N VAL A 79 3.28 -0.59 -4.12
CA VAL A 79 4.20 0.52 -3.89
C VAL A 79 3.54 1.81 -4.36
N VAL A 80 3.26 2.70 -3.44
CA VAL A 80 2.72 4.03 -3.75
C VAL A 80 3.84 4.96 -4.17
N LEU A 81 3.63 5.69 -5.26
CA LEU A 81 4.50 6.76 -5.75
C LEU A 81 3.80 8.09 -5.48
N SER A 82 4.40 8.97 -4.65
CA SER A 82 3.73 10.20 -4.21
C SER A 82 4.63 11.42 -4.25
N ALA A 83 4.10 12.52 -4.79
CA ALA A 83 4.72 13.84 -4.67
C ALA A 83 4.63 14.40 -3.22
N TYR A 84 3.69 13.87 -2.42
CA TYR A 84 3.46 14.30 -1.05
C TYR A 84 4.03 13.27 -0.08
N THR A 85 5.01 13.69 0.73
CA THR A 85 5.74 12.83 1.67
C THR A 85 5.40 13.09 3.13
N GLY A 86 4.32 13.81 3.39
CA GLY A 86 3.85 14.08 4.76
C GLY A 86 3.39 12.82 5.49
N VAL A 87 3.54 12.80 6.82
CA VAL A 87 3.13 11.68 7.68
C VAL A 87 1.68 11.26 7.42
N SER A 88 0.78 12.21 7.19
CA SER A 88 -0.63 11.96 6.91
C SER A 88 -0.86 11.19 5.60
N THR A 89 -0.12 11.51 4.54
CA THR A 89 -0.19 10.79 3.25
C THR A 89 0.28 9.36 3.42
N TYR A 90 1.37 9.19 4.12
CA TYR A 90 1.95 7.90 4.43
C TYR A 90 0.99 6.99 5.22
N GLU A 91 0.43 7.51 6.32
CA GLU A 91 -0.55 6.77 7.12
C GLU A 91 -1.80 6.42 6.32
N THR A 92 -2.28 7.34 5.47
CA THR A 92 -3.46 7.10 4.63
C THR A 92 -3.20 6.03 3.59
N ALA A 93 -2.02 6.02 2.95
CA ALA A 93 -1.62 5.00 2.00
C ALA A 93 -1.58 3.60 2.65
N LEU A 94 -1.00 3.51 3.84
CA LEU A 94 -0.96 2.25 4.58
C LEU A 94 -2.35 1.76 5.00
N ARG A 95 -3.20 2.67 5.48
CA ARG A 95 -4.60 2.34 5.82
C ARG A 95 -5.41 1.91 4.61
N ALA A 96 -5.12 2.45 3.43
CA ALA A 96 -5.72 2.01 2.18
C ALA A 96 -5.29 0.59 1.78
N GLY A 97 -4.14 0.12 2.29
CA GLY A 97 -3.61 -1.23 2.05
C GLY A 97 -2.33 -1.27 1.21
N SER A 98 -1.62 -0.13 1.04
CA SER A 98 -0.29 -0.15 0.42
C SER A 98 0.73 -0.83 1.34
N ASN A 99 1.81 -1.33 0.74
CA ASN A 99 2.90 -1.97 1.47
C ASN A 99 4.09 -1.01 1.62
N TYR A 100 4.31 -0.15 0.62
CA TYR A 100 5.43 0.77 0.54
C TYR A 100 4.99 2.12 0.00
N VAL A 101 5.70 3.18 0.38
CA VAL A 101 5.52 4.52 -0.15
C VAL A 101 6.87 5.07 -0.55
N MET A 102 7.00 5.53 -1.80
CA MET A 102 8.17 6.21 -2.32
C MET A 102 7.85 7.64 -2.72
N ALA A 103 8.77 8.55 -2.41
CA ALA A 103 8.66 9.95 -2.79
C ALA A 103 9.00 10.15 -4.27
N LYS A 104 8.24 11.01 -4.96
CA LYS A 104 8.66 11.59 -6.23
C LYS A 104 9.60 12.80 -5.96
N PRO A 105 10.69 13.03 -6.72
CA PRO A 105 11.12 12.28 -7.90
C PRO A 105 11.63 10.88 -7.54
N ILE A 106 11.28 9.90 -8.37
CA ILE A 106 11.61 8.50 -8.12
C ILE A 106 13.08 8.27 -8.46
N ASP A 107 13.85 7.77 -7.50
CA ASP A 107 15.15 7.16 -7.77
C ASP A 107 14.92 5.75 -8.32
N PHE A 108 15.34 5.53 -9.56
CA PHE A 108 15.07 4.27 -10.24
C PHE A 108 15.91 3.11 -9.68
N GLU A 109 17.12 3.36 -9.21
CA GLU A 109 17.96 2.32 -8.59
C GLU A 109 17.30 1.81 -7.31
N ASP A 110 16.80 2.73 -6.50
CA ASP A 110 16.06 2.43 -5.27
C ASP A 110 14.75 1.68 -5.56
N LEU A 111 13.99 2.10 -6.59
CA LEU A 111 12.76 1.41 -7.01
C LEU A 111 13.05 0.00 -7.50
N SER A 112 14.05 -0.16 -8.36
CA SER A 112 14.47 -1.46 -8.90
C SER A 112 14.93 -2.40 -7.78
N ALA A 113 15.73 -1.90 -6.83
CA ALA A 113 16.17 -2.66 -5.67
C ALA A 113 14.99 -3.12 -4.81
N LEU A 114 14.05 -2.22 -4.52
CA LEU A 114 12.84 -2.53 -3.74
C LEU A 114 12.01 -3.62 -4.43
N LEU A 115 11.76 -3.50 -5.74
CA LEU A 115 10.97 -4.49 -6.48
C LEU A 115 11.66 -5.85 -6.52
N LYS A 116 12.96 -5.89 -6.69
CA LYS A 116 13.74 -7.14 -6.64
C LYS A 116 13.69 -7.78 -5.26
N ASP A 117 13.75 -7.00 -4.20
CA ASP A 117 13.61 -7.50 -2.83
C ASP A 117 12.20 -8.05 -2.56
N ILE A 118 11.17 -7.37 -3.03
CA ILE A 118 9.77 -7.79 -2.88
C ILE A 118 9.52 -9.11 -3.63
N LEU A 119 9.97 -9.19 -4.89
CA LEU A 119 9.60 -10.29 -5.78
C LEU A 119 10.51 -11.52 -5.66
N PHE A 120 11.78 -11.31 -5.33
CA PHE A 120 12.79 -12.38 -5.35
C PHE A 120 13.44 -12.64 -3.99
N GLY A 121 13.08 -11.93 -2.95
CA GLY A 121 13.57 -12.13 -1.58
C GLY A 121 15.08 -11.89 -1.42
N ARG A 122 15.70 -11.13 -2.32
CA ARG A 122 17.13 -10.83 -2.30
C ARG A 122 17.42 -9.59 -1.48
N ASN A 123 17.88 -9.82 -0.26
CA ASN A 123 18.56 -8.84 0.59
C ASN A 123 17.70 -8.00 1.54
N ARG A 124 17.48 -8.52 2.74
CA ARG A 124 16.87 -7.79 3.88
C ARG A 124 17.73 -6.64 4.44
N ARG A 125 18.75 -6.14 3.75
CA ARG A 125 19.76 -5.26 4.36
C ARG A 125 19.82 -3.82 3.87
N SER A 126 19.03 -3.39 2.91
CA SER A 126 19.18 -2.00 2.41
C SER A 126 17.90 -1.41 1.84
N SER A 127 16.84 -1.32 2.63
CA SER A 127 15.72 -0.49 2.21
C SER A 127 15.61 0.73 3.12
N LYS A 128 16.05 1.88 2.63
CA LYS A 128 15.74 3.20 3.17
C LYS A 128 14.23 3.48 3.18
N TYR A 129 13.45 2.62 2.53
CA TYR A 129 12.02 2.74 2.25
C TYR A 129 11.19 1.66 2.95
N THR A 130 11.79 0.96 3.90
CA THR A 130 11.04 -0.04 4.67
C THR A 130 10.07 0.66 5.59
N CYS A 131 8.85 0.83 5.11
CA CYS A 131 7.74 0.74 6.01
C CYS A 131 7.69 -0.69 6.52
N ALA A 132 7.89 -0.89 7.81
CA ALA A 132 7.73 -2.20 8.40
C ALA A 132 6.39 -2.78 7.96
N PRO A 133 6.32 -4.05 7.51
CA PRO A 133 5.04 -4.68 7.19
C PRO A 133 4.18 -4.55 8.45
N ILE A 134 3.06 -3.84 8.34
CA ILE A 134 2.10 -3.79 9.44
C ILE A 134 1.57 -5.21 9.57
N ARG A 135 2.14 -5.95 10.52
CA ARG A 135 1.54 -7.20 10.95
C ARG A 135 0.14 -6.85 11.46
N ARG A 136 -0.90 -7.53 10.98
CA ARG A 136 -2.30 -7.36 11.42
C ARG A 136 -2.48 -7.33 12.94
N SER A 137 -1.49 -7.80 13.72
CA SER A 137 -1.49 -7.80 15.18
C SER A 137 -1.33 -6.42 15.83
N VAL A 138 -0.83 -5.39 15.12
CA VAL A 138 -0.60 -4.07 15.71
C VAL A 138 -1.85 -3.19 15.61
N LEU A 139 -2.73 -3.42 14.62
CA LEU A 139 -4.00 -2.69 14.49
C LEU A 139 -5.00 -3.05 15.59
N SER A 140 -4.93 -4.26 16.16
CA SER A 140 -5.79 -4.66 17.28
C SER A 140 -5.42 -3.98 18.61
N ALA A 141 -4.16 -3.56 18.77
CA ALA A 141 -3.70 -2.91 20.00
C ALA A 141 -3.96 -1.39 20.01
N ALA A 142 -4.12 -0.75 18.84
CA ALA A 142 -4.38 0.69 18.73
C ALA A 142 -5.87 1.05 18.92
N PHE A 143 -6.78 0.09 18.82
CA PHE A 143 -8.22 0.24 19.08
C PHE A 143 -8.68 -0.62 20.25
N GLY A 144 -7.87 -0.65 21.32
CA GLY A 144 -8.29 -1.22 22.60
C GLY A 144 -9.55 -0.50 23.10
N THR A 145 -10.71 -1.15 22.95
CA THR A 145 -11.92 -0.77 23.66
C THR A 145 -11.60 -0.71 25.14
N LYS A 146 -11.68 0.50 25.74
CA LYS A 146 -11.64 0.64 27.18
C LYS A 146 -12.74 -0.24 27.77
N PRO A 147 -12.45 -1.11 28.74
CA PRO A 147 -13.50 -1.78 29.49
C PRO A 147 -14.27 -0.70 30.27
N THR A 148 -15.56 -0.61 30.00
CA THR A 148 -16.51 0.18 30.79
C THR A 148 -16.51 -0.41 32.19
N THR A 149 -15.86 0.26 33.13
CA THR A 149 -15.98 -0.04 34.55
C THR A 149 -17.37 0.40 35.01
N ALA A 150 -18.25 -0.57 35.22
CA ALA A 150 -19.48 -0.35 35.93
C ALA A 150 -19.21 0.19 37.35
N PRO A 151 -19.97 1.13 37.87
CA PRO A 151 -19.77 1.65 39.21
C PRO A 151 -20.07 0.55 40.24
N ARG A 152 -19.11 0.29 41.11
CA ARG A 152 -19.30 -0.55 42.30
C ARG A 152 -20.33 0.15 43.21
N GLN A 153 -21.46 -0.53 43.44
CA GLN A 153 -22.38 -0.19 44.50
C GLN A 153 -21.70 -0.36 45.87
N SER A 154 -21.68 0.68 46.66
CA SER A 154 -21.23 0.67 48.04
C SER A 154 -22.23 -0.13 48.91
N PRO A 155 -21.81 -0.95 49.86
CA PRO A 155 -22.73 -1.59 50.79
C PRO A 155 -23.23 -0.58 51.84
N GLU A 156 -24.55 -0.50 51.97
CA GLU A 156 -25.22 0.26 53.04
C GLU A 156 -24.87 -0.31 54.40
N LEU A 157 -24.41 0.60 55.28
CA LEU A 157 -24.31 0.36 56.73
C LEU A 157 -25.71 0.27 57.31
N ARG A 158 -26.10 -0.93 57.76
CA ARG A 158 -27.24 -1.09 58.67
C ARG A 158 -26.77 -0.70 60.07
N LEU A 159 -27.32 0.45 60.53
CA LEU A 159 -27.33 0.76 61.94
C LEU A 159 -28.58 0.13 62.56
N SER A 160 -28.34 -0.74 63.60
CA SER A 160 -29.37 -1.26 64.49
C SER A 160 -29.63 -0.25 65.60
N LEU A 161 -30.90 0.02 65.87
CA LEU A 161 -31.46 0.32 67.19
C LEU A 161 -32.76 -0.47 67.32
#